data_a5bd80925139cb28502f4f7275d07682
#
_entry.id   a5bd80925139cb28502f4f7275d07682
#
_cell.length_a   1.000
_cell.length_b   1.000
_cell.length_c   1.000
_cell.angle_alpha   90.00
_cell.angle_beta   90.00
_cell.angle_gamma   90.00
#
_symmetry.space_group_name_H-M   'P 1'
#
loop_
_entity.id
_entity.type
_entity.pdbx_description
1 polymer ?
#
loop_
_entity_poly.entity_id
_entity_poly.type
_entity_poly.pdbx_seq_one_letter_code
_entity_poly.pdbx_strand_id
1 'polypeptide(L)'
;LSSHSPATPLGSLQPLGVGILGAGPVTQAIHLPSLARLRNILEVRHIMDVDAAVAESVAARVGAKHSTSMDALLGDPDVDIVAICSPHQFHADQVIAACRARKKAVLCEKPFAMSGEEAARISAVSAETGVPIIVGAMHTFDPGWLAAEANWGDLPETAHTIRSSIVLPPNARFEDFATEIITRPASGTPDYRDVEVVKNALRGGIMGLAIHDLPLVRRFTPDFEDLEVLQARHVRPFGYVISLRAGERIIELRAAMNKTWKPEWTFEAISDDSALRVDFTPSYVQAGSAVATITRGTTSTTYGPYEHNGYEGEWRELAQLALGTKQPPAAESLINDLTFAIAIADATVDVAAAEYANSHAGAHS
;
A
#
# COMPACT_ATOMS: atom_id res chain seq x y z
N LEU A 1 24.32 -26.63 -27.72
CA LEU A 1 24.49 -26.99 -26.30
C LEU A 1 24.64 -25.70 -25.52
N SER A 2 23.51 -25.14 -25.03
CA SER A 2 23.47 -23.98 -24.16
C SER A 2 23.71 -24.45 -22.74
N SER A 3 24.82 -24.04 -22.14
CA SER A 3 25.13 -24.27 -20.72
C SER A 3 24.23 -23.38 -19.85
N HIS A 4 23.18 -23.95 -19.29
CA HIS A 4 22.46 -23.32 -18.19
C HIS A 4 23.37 -23.41 -16.95
N SER A 5 23.91 -22.27 -16.51
CA SER A 5 24.48 -22.17 -15.16
C SER A 5 23.37 -22.37 -14.15
N PRO A 6 23.55 -23.26 -13.15
CA PRO A 6 22.56 -23.44 -12.10
C PRO A 6 22.47 -22.14 -11.29
N ALA A 7 21.25 -21.65 -11.08
CA ALA A 7 20.98 -20.54 -10.19
C ALA A 7 21.48 -20.89 -8.79
N THR A 8 22.33 -20.06 -8.21
CA THR A 8 22.83 -20.22 -6.84
C THR A 8 21.66 -20.23 -5.86
N PRO A 9 21.54 -21.24 -4.98
CA PRO A 9 20.47 -21.25 -3.98
C PRO A 9 20.60 -20.04 -3.05
N LEU A 10 19.50 -19.33 -2.81
CA LEU A 10 19.41 -18.15 -1.94
C LEU A 10 19.98 -18.36 -0.51
N GLY A 11 20.17 -19.59 -0.09
CA GLY A 11 20.67 -19.95 1.26
C GLY A 11 22.19 -19.88 1.48
N SER A 12 23.01 -19.48 0.49
CA SER A 12 24.47 -19.35 0.61
C SER A 12 24.99 -17.91 0.60
N LEU A 13 24.11 -16.92 0.40
CA LEU A 13 24.45 -15.50 0.43
C LEU A 13 24.23 -14.93 1.83
N GLN A 14 25.07 -13.97 2.24
CA GLN A 14 24.81 -13.17 3.44
C GLN A 14 23.48 -12.43 3.26
N PRO A 15 22.65 -12.32 4.32
CA PRO A 15 21.41 -11.55 4.25
C PRO A 15 21.67 -10.11 3.79
N LEU A 16 20.80 -9.58 2.94
CA LEU A 16 20.86 -8.16 2.55
C LEU A 16 20.56 -7.27 3.75
N GLY A 17 21.36 -6.24 3.94
CA GLY A 17 21.16 -5.28 5.01
C GLY A 17 20.05 -4.30 4.72
N VAL A 18 19.11 -4.14 5.66
CA VAL A 18 17.98 -3.23 5.56
C VAL A 18 18.18 -2.03 6.47
N GLY A 19 18.10 -0.82 5.90
CA GLY A 19 17.96 0.44 6.63
C GLY A 19 16.51 0.91 6.61
N ILE A 20 16.00 1.43 7.72
CA ILE A 20 14.62 1.90 7.84
C ILE A 20 14.61 3.38 8.23
N LEU A 21 13.96 4.22 7.42
CA LEU A 21 13.70 5.63 7.69
C LEU A 21 12.30 5.79 8.28
N GLY A 22 12.22 6.15 9.55
CA GLY A 22 11.01 6.24 10.35
C GLY A 22 10.75 4.97 11.18
N ALA A 23 10.74 5.10 12.50
CA ALA A 23 10.53 4.01 13.46
C ALA A 23 9.12 4.03 14.07
N GLY A 24 8.14 4.57 13.33
CA GLY A 24 6.75 4.70 13.73
C GLY A 24 5.98 3.35 13.79
N PRO A 25 4.64 3.42 13.98
CA PRO A 25 3.80 2.24 14.15
C PRO A 25 3.90 1.23 13.00
N VAL A 26 3.95 1.69 11.74
CA VAL A 26 4.05 0.82 10.57
C VAL A 26 5.35 0.01 10.59
N THR A 27 6.48 0.65 10.90
CA THR A 27 7.76 -0.03 11.09
C THR A 27 7.67 -1.09 12.17
N GLN A 28 7.15 -0.72 13.36
CA GLN A 28 7.16 -1.59 14.52
C GLN A 28 6.17 -2.74 14.44
N ALA A 29 4.95 -2.49 13.93
CA ALA A 29 3.87 -3.45 13.90
C ALA A 29 3.80 -4.31 12.63
N ILE A 30 4.41 -3.85 11.53
CA ILE A 30 4.33 -4.50 10.22
C ILE A 30 5.71 -4.92 9.72
N HIS A 31 6.61 -3.97 9.49
CA HIS A 31 7.87 -4.29 8.81
C HIS A 31 8.83 -5.11 9.66
N LEU A 32 9.04 -4.77 10.93
CA LEU A 32 9.92 -5.55 11.80
C LEU A 32 9.43 -6.98 12.03
N PRO A 33 8.14 -7.27 12.30
CA PRO A 33 7.64 -8.64 12.35
C PRO A 33 7.79 -9.40 11.03
N SER A 34 7.55 -8.76 9.88
CA SER A 34 7.73 -9.38 8.56
C SER A 34 9.19 -9.71 8.30
N LEU A 35 10.12 -8.78 8.57
CA LEU A 35 11.55 -8.98 8.44
C LEU A 35 12.08 -10.06 9.40
N ALA A 36 11.51 -10.17 10.61
CA ALA A 36 11.88 -11.21 11.55
C ALA A 36 11.61 -12.63 11.01
N ARG A 37 10.63 -12.81 10.12
CA ARG A 37 10.34 -14.08 9.43
C ARG A 37 11.28 -14.34 8.24
N LEU A 38 11.98 -13.31 7.75
CA LEU A 38 12.85 -13.34 6.57
C LEU A 38 14.35 -13.20 6.90
N ARG A 39 14.76 -13.48 8.13
CA ARG A 39 16.14 -13.27 8.62
C ARG A 39 17.23 -13.98 7.81
N ASN A 40 16.88 -15.04 7.11
CA ASN A 40 17.79 -15.75 6.22
C ASN A 40 18.03 -15.02 4.88
N ILE A 41 17.25 -14.00 4.57
CA ILE A 41 17.30 -13.23 3.32
C ILE A 41 17.61 -11.75 3.60
N LEU A 42 17.01 -11.19 4.65
CA LEU A 42 17.03 -9.76 5.00
C LEU A 42 17.34 -9.57 6.48
N GLU A 43 18.20 -8.61 6.80
CA GLU A 43 18.53 -8.29 8.17
C GLU A 43 18.53 -6.78 8.40
N VAL A 44 17.80 -6.32 9.44
CA VAL A 44 17.75 -4.90 9.79
C VAL A 44 19.12 -4.49 10.35
N ARG A 45 19.79 -3.53 9.71
CA ARG A 45 21.11 -3.06 10.06
C ARG A 45 21.11 -1.67 10.67
N HIS A 46 20.17 -0.81 10.25
CA HIS A 46 20.14 0.57 10.71
C HIS A 46 18.71 1.08 10.76
N ILE A 47 18.32 1.70 11.87
CA ILE A 47 17.02 2.38 12.04
C ILE A 47 17.28 3.86 12.28
N MET A 48 16.62 4.70 11.53
CA MET A 48 16.66 6.15 11.68
C MET A 48 15.28 6.67 12.07
N ASP A 49 15.24 7.51 13.09
CA ASP A 49 14.08 8.33 13.42
C ASP A 49 14.53 9.70 13.89
N VAL A 50 13.71 10.73 13.70
CA VAL A 50 14.02 12.09 14.20
C VAL A 50 14.02 12.17 15.72
N ASP A 51 13.28 11.28 16.39
CA ASP A 51 13.31 11.08 17.83
C ASP A 51 14.40 10.04 18.17
N ALA A 52 15.47 10.51 18.80
CA ALA A 52 16.61 9.67 19.16
C ALA A 52 16.24 8.52 20.10
N ALA A 53 15.30 8.74 21.04
CA ALA A 53 14.87 7.72 22.00
C ALA A 53 14.06 6.61 21.31
N VAL A 54 13.22 6.99 20.34
CA VAL A 54 12.47 6.04 19.51
C VAL A 54 13.42 5.24 18.63
N ALA A 55 14.37 5.91 17.94
CA ALA A 55 15.37 5.24 17.10
C ALA A 55 16.17 4.21 17.89
N GLU A 56 16.70 4.59 19.07
CA GLU A 56 17.48 3.72 19.96
C GLU A 56 16.66 2.53 20.46
N SER A 57 15.46 2.79 20.99
CA SER A 57 14.60 1.75 21.54
C SER A 57 14.19 0.71 20.49
N VAL A 58 13.77 1.17 19.31
CA VAL A 58 13.31 0.26 18.23
C VAL A 58 14.48 -0.52 17.64
N ALA A 59 15.64 0.13 17.44
CA ALA A 59 16.87 -0.55 16.95
C ALA A 59 17.37 -1.61 17.93
N ALA A 60 17.31 -1.36 19.22
CA ALA A 60 17.72 -2.32 20.24
C ALA A 60 16.95 -3.64 20.19
N ARG A 61 15.67 -3.63 19.80
CA ARG A 61 14.83 -4.84 19.68
C ARG A 61 15.32 -5.81 18.60
N VAL A 62 16.01 -5.29 17.59
CA VAL A 62 16.47 -6.07 16.43
C VAL A 62 17.99 -6.14 16.33
N GLY A 63 18.71 -5.52 17.27
CA GLY A 63 20.17 -5.49 17.29
C GLY A 63 20.79 -4.63 16.19
N ALA A 64 20.06 -3.62 15.71
CA ALA A 64 20.50 -2.72 14.64
C ALA A 64 21.20 -1.48 15.18
N LYS A 65 21.97 -0.79 14.32
CA LYS A 65 22.43 0.58 14.56
C LYS A 65 21.25 1.55 14.60
N HIS A 66 21.41 2.70 15.24
CA HIS A 66 20.43 3.78 15.22
C HIS A 66 21.07 5.13 14.94
N SER A 67 20.28 6.05 14.39
CA SER A 67 20.68 7.45 14.19
C SER A 67 19.46 8.36 14.07
N THR A 68 19.70 9.67 14.12
CA THR A 68 18.71 10.71 13.79
C THR A 68 19.00 11.36 12.44
N SER A 69 19.93 10.81 11.67
CA SER A 69 20.39 11.36 10.39
C SER A 69 20.13 10.36 9.25
N MET A 70 19.39 10.80 8.25
CA MET A 70 19.21 10.07 7.00
C MET A 70 20.54 9.81 6.31
N ASP A 71 21.44 10.80 6.28
CA ASP A 71 22.74 10.66 5.63
C ASP A 71 23.60 9.60 6.30
N ALA A 72 23.52 9.47 7.64
CA ALA A 72 24.22 8.41 8.37
C ALA A 72 23.72 7.02 7.98
N LEU A 73 22.40 6.84 7.81
CA LEU A 73 21.83 5.57 7.34
C LEU A 73 22.17 5.31 5.88
N LEU A 74 22.05 6.31 5.02
CA LEU A 74 22.35 6.16 3.59
C LEU A 74 23.84 5.95 3.34
N GLY A 75 24.72 6.49 4.19
CA GLY A 75 26.16 6.27 4.13
C GLY A 75 26.64 4.97 4.78
N ASP A 76 25.77 4.24 5.48
CA ASP A 76 26.14 2.98 6.13
C ASP A 76 26.41 1.87 5.10
N PRO A 77 27.62 1.30 5.05
CA PRO A 77 27.99 0.26 4.09
C PRO A 77 27.26 -1.07 4.35
N ASP A 78 26.73 -1.28 5.56
CA ASP A 78 25.97 -2.48 5.91
C ASP A 78 24.50 -2.40 5.44
N VAL A 79 24.07 -1.25 4.87
CA VAL A 79 22.71 -1.03 4.37
C VAL A 79 22.66 -1.16 2.85
N ASP A 80 22.07 -2.24 2.36
CA ASP A 80 21.85 -2.55 0.95
C ASP A 80 20.53 -1.97 0.44
N ILE A 81 19.48 -2.13 1.22
CA ILE A 81 18.08 -1.79 0.89
C ILE A 81 17.58 -0.73 1.88
N VAL A 82 16.77 0.20 1.40
CA VAL A 82 16.14 1.22 2.27
C VAL A 82 14.62 1.08 2.23
N ALA A 83 14.00 1.01 3.42
CA ALA A 83 12.57 1.17 3.59
C ALA A 83 12.26 2.58 4.11
N ILE A 84 11.31 3.24 3.47
CA ILE A 84 10.86 4.59 3.81
C ILE A 84 9.48 4.47 4.45
N CYS A 85 9.42 4.66 5.77
CA CYS A 85 8.26 4.54 6.63
C CYS A 85 8.00 5.82 7.44
N SER A 86 8.57 6.92 6.99
CA SER A 86 8.42 8.26 7.57
C SER A 86 7.06 8.89 7.21
N PRO A 87 6.71 10.08 7.71
CA PRO A 87 5.54 10.80 7.25
C PRO A 87 5.58 11.13 5.76
N HIS A 88 4.44 11.04 5.10
CA HIS A 88 4.27 11.05 3.63
C HIS A 88 4.96 12.23 2.93
N GLN A 89 4.98 13.41 3.55
CA GLN A 89 5.60 14.61 2.96
C GLN A 89 7.11 14.49 2.76
N PHE A 90 7.76 13.49 3.35
CA PHE A 90 9.20 13.26 3.21
C PHE A 90 9.54 12.14 2.21
N HIS A 91 8.54 11.37 1.76
CA HIS A 91 8.75 10.18 0.95
C HIS A 91 9.54 10.48 -0.33
N ALA A 92 9.11 11.49 -1.10
CA ALA A 92 9.73 11.80 -2.39
C ALA A 92 11.22 12.13 -2.25
N ASP A 93 11.58 13.00 -1.33
CA ASP A 93 12.98 13.41 -1.14
C ASP A 93 13.84 12.26 -0.58
N GLN A 94 13.27 11.42 0.29
CA GLN A 94 13.98 10.26 0.84
C GLN A 94 14.20 9.16 -0.20
N VAL A 95 13.21 8.88 -1.07
CA VAL A 95 13.36 7.96 -2.20
C VAL A 95 14.47 8.45 -3.13
N ILE A 96 14.43 9.74 -3.51
CA ILE A 96 15.45 10.35 -4.37
C ILE A 96 16.83 10.26 -3.74
N ALA A 97 16.96 10.52 -2.44
CA ALA A 97 18.23 10.42 -1.72
C ALA A 97 18.75 8.96 -1.69
N ALA A 98 17.89 7.99 -1.41
CA ALA A 98 18.25 6.57 -1.41
C ALA A 98 18.71 6.08 -2.80
N CYS A 99 18.03 6.51 -3.88
CA CYS A 99 18.44 6.21 -5.24
C CYS A 99 19.81 6.83 -5.57
N ARG A 100 20.05 8.09 -5.20
CA ARG A 100 21.34 8.76 -5.41
C ARG A 100 22.48 8.14 -4.59
N ALA A 101 22.16 7.62 -3.40
CA ALA A 101 23.10 6.84 -2.60
C ALA A 101 23.38 5.44 -3.18
N ARG A 102 22.78 5.09 -4.35
CA ARG A 102 22.99 3.82 -5.03
C ARG A 102 22.67 2.60 -4.17
N LYS A 103 21.63 2.70 -3.35
CA LYS A 103 21.12 1.52 -2.64
C LYS A 103 20.60 0.52 -3.65
N LYS A 104 20.63 -0.78 -3.31
CA LYS A 104 20.27 -1.85 -4.26
C LYS A 104 18.79 -1.88 -4.61
N ALA A 105 17.91 -1.47 -3.69
CA ALA A 105 16.47 -1.32 -3.90
C ALA A 105 15.86 -0.42 -2.82
N VAL A 106 14.67 0.12 -3.09
CA VAL A 106 13.91 0.98 -2.18
C VAL A 106 12.48 0.46 -2.05
N LEU A 107 12.03 0.27 -0.81
CA LEU A 107 10.61 0.18 -0.45
C LEU A 107 10.16 1.56 0.03
N CYS A 108 9.08 2.08 -0.52
CA CYS A 108 8.45 3.29 0.00
C CYS A 108 7.01 3.00 0.40
N GLU A 109 6.65 3.33 1.66
CA GLU A 109 5.27 3.26 2.09
C GLU A 109 4.38 4.17 1.26
N LYS A 110 3.11 3.79 1.19
CA LYS A 110 2.09 4.54 0.44
C LYS A 110 1.57 5.76 1.25
N PRO A 111 1.15 6.84 0.59
CA PRO A 111 1.44 7.17 -0.80
C PRO A 111 2.93 7.49 -0.98
N PHE A 112 3.55 6.97 -2.03
CA PHE A 112 4.98 7.17 -2.24
C PHE A 112 5.35 8.60 -2.68
N ALA A 113 4.36 9.37 -3.08
CA ALA A 113 4.44 10.79 -3.41
C ALA A 113 3.10 11.47 -3.14
N MET A 114 3.12 12.78 -2.97
CA MET A 114 1.93 13.60 -2.69
C MET A 114 1.36 14.26 -3.96
N SER A 115 2.10 14.21 -5.06
CA SER A 115 1.70 14.79 -6.35
C SER A 115 2.30 14.02 -7.53
N GLY A 116 1.71 14.23 -8.73
CA GLY A 116 2.27 13.68 -9.96
C GLY A 116 3.66 14.24 -10.28
N GLU A 117 3.97 15.49 -9.90
CA GLU A 117 5.30 16.08 -10.06
C GLU A 117 6.36 15.36 -9.22
N GLU A 118 6.05 15.08 -7.95
CA GLU A 118 6.94 14.30 -7.10
C GLU A 118 7.15 12.89 -7.65
N ALA A 119 6.08 12.23 -8.11
CA ALA A 119 6.16 10.91 -8.72
C ALA A 119 7.04 10.90 -9.98
N ALA A 120 6.94 11.93 -10.82
CA ALA A 120 7.80 12.08 -12.00
C ALA A 120 9.28 12.27 -11.62
N ARG A 121 9.58 13.05 -10.57
CA ARG A 121 10.94 13.21 -10.04
C ARG A 121 11.52 11.88 -9.53
N ILE A 122 10.72 11.10 -8.83
CA ILE A 122 11.10 9.77 -8.34
C ILE A 122 11.40 8.83 -9.52
N SER A 123 10.49 8.78 -10.50
CA SER A 123 10.67 7.96 -11.69
C SER A 123 11.93 8.32 -12.46
N ALA A 124 12.20 9.61 -12.65
CA ALA A 124 13.40 10.08 -13.34
C ALA A 124 14.67 9.63 -12.63
N VAL A 125 14.76 9.76 -11.30
CA VAL A 125 15.95 9.36 -10.55
C VAL A 125 16.10 7.83 -10.50
N SER A 126 15.01 7.07 -10.43
CA SER A 126 15.05 5.61 -10.52
C SER A 126 15.60 5.17 -11.87
N ALA A 127 15.14 5.77 -12.97
CA ALA A 127 15.66 5.49 -14.31
C ALA A 127 17.14 5.88 -14.46
N GLU A 128 17.56 7.04 -13.95
CA GLU A 128 18.95 7.52 -13.97
C GLU A 128 19.89 6.60 -13.19
N THR A 129 19.44 6.15 -12.01
CA THR A 129 20.27 5.38 -11.10
C THR A 129 20.18 3.88 -11.32
N GLY A 130 19.14 3.38 -11.97
CA GLY A 130 18.83 1.96 -12.09
C GLY A 130 18.37 1.31 -10.79
N VAL A 131 18.08 2.09 -9.73
CA VAL A 131 17.64 1.58 -8.44
C VAL A 131 16.14 1.26 -8.52
N PRO A 132 15.74 -0.01 -8.35
CA PRO A 132 14.33 -0.39 -8.36
C PRO A 132 13.62 0.12 -7.11
N ILE A 133 12.37 0.52 -7.31
CA ILE A 133 11.49 1.02 -6.25
C ILE A 133 10.22 0.18 -6.25
N ILE A 134 9.76 -0.22 -5.08
CA ILE A 134 8.39 -0.72 -4.87
C ILE A 134 7.65 0.14 -3.86
N VAL A 135 6.34 0.21 -4.04
CA VAL A 135 5.43 0.92 -3.13
C VAL A 135 4.78 -0.11 -2.20
N GLY A 136 4.68 0.22 -0.92
CA GLY A 136 4.06 -0.61 0.11
C GLY A 136 2.55 -0.79 -0.08
N ALA A 137 2.14 -1.29 -1.25
CA ALA A 137 0.78 -1.71 -1.58
C ALA A 137 0.67 -3.22 -1.43
N MET A 138 0.74 -3.71 -0.21
CA MET A 138 0.94 -5.11 0.16
C MET A 138 0.00 -6.10 -0.52
N HIS A 139 -1.23 -5.71 -0.88
CA HIS A 139 -2.19 -6.61 -1.50
C HIS A 139 -1.76 -7.05 -2.91
N THR A 140 -0.99 -6.23 -3.62
CA THR A 140 -0.44 -6.58 -4.94
C THR A 140 0.65 -7.66 -4.88
N PHE A 141 1.21 -7.89 -3.70
CA PHE A 141 2.24 -8.89 -3.42
C PHE A 141 1.68 -10.10 -2.65
N ASP A 142 0.37 -10.12 -2.39
CA ASP A 142 -0.25 -11.21 -1.64
C ASP A 142 -0.30 -12.49 -2.47
N PRO A 143 0.19 -13.65 -1.94
CA PRO A 143 0.22 -14.90 -2.71
C PRO A 143 -1.15 -15.40 -3.16
N GLY A 144 -2.22 -15.14 -2.39
CA GLY A 144 -3.59 -15.49 -2.78
C GLY A 144 -4.04 -14.69 -3.99
N TRP A 145 -3.77 -13.37 -3.98
CA TRP A 145 -3.99 -12.51 -5.14
C TRP A 145 -3.19 -12.96 -6.35
N LEU A 146 -1.88 -13.15 -6.20
CA LEU A 146 -1.00 -13.54 -7.31
C LEU A 146 -1.38 -14.89 -7.93
N ALA A 147 -1.82 -15.83 -7.10
CA ALA A 147 -2.32 -17.12 -7.60
C ALA A 147 -3.62 -16.97 -8.38
N ALA A 148 -4.53 -16.09 -7.96
CA ALA A 148 -5.73 -15.79 -8.72
C ALA A 148 -5.40 -15.03 -10.02
N GLU A 149 -4.49 -14.04 -9.96
CA GLU A 149 -4.00 -13.27 -11.12
C GLU A 149 -3.46 -14.19 -12.23
N ALA A 150 -2.69 -15.19 -11.86
CA ALA A 150 -2.17 -16.19 -12.81
C ALA A 150 -3.24 -17.09 -13.44
N ASN A 151 -4.47 -17.08 -12.94
CA ASN A 151 -5.54 -18.01 -13.33
C ASN A 151 -6.88 -17.37 -13.69
N TRP A 152 -7.03 -16.05 -13.63
CA TRP A 152 -8.32 -15.36 -13.87
C TRP A 152 -8.74 -15.28 -15.35
N GLY A 153 -7.82 -15.59 -16.30
CA GLY A 153 -8.11 -15.57 -17.73
C GLY A 153 -8.39 -14.17 -18.22
N ASP A 154 -9.50 -14.01 -18.95
CA ASP A 154 -9.97 -12.76 -19.56
C ASP A 154 -10.85 -11.90 -18.64
N LEU A 155 -10.90 -12.22 -17.36
CA LEU A 155 -11.71 -11.46 -16.40
C LEU A 155 -11.35 -9.96 -16.33
N PRO A 156 -10.07 -9.52 -16.45
CA PRO A 156 -9.74 -8.09 -16.50
C PRO A 156 -10.37 -7.34 -17.67
N GLU A 157 -10.56 -7.99 -18.80
CA GLU A 157 -11.17 -7.41 -19.99
C GLU A 157 -12.69 -7.42 -19.91
N THR A 158 -13.29 -8.46 -19.29
CA THR A 158 -14.73 -8.71 -19.30
C THR A 158 -15.46 -8.22 -18.04
N ALA A 159 -14.75 -7.93 -16.96
CA ALA A 159 -15.36 -7.44 -15.73
C ALA A 159 -16.05 -6.08 -15.94
N HIS A 160 -17.31 -6.00 -15.58
CA HIS A 160 -18.14 -4.78 -15.63
C HIS A 160 -18.32 -4.13 -14.25
N THR A 161 -18.12 -4.87 -13.16
CA THR A 161 -18.27 -4.36 -11.79
C THR A 161 -17.05 -4.75 -10.94
N ILE A 162 -16.44 -3.76 -10.31
CA ILE A 162 -15.30 -3.92 -9.39
C ILE A 162 -15.70 -3.36 -8.03
N ARG A 163 -15.41 -4.07 -6.94
CA ARG A 163 -15.72 -3.66 -5.58
C ARG A 163 -14.52 -3.80 -4.64
N SER A 164 -14.30 -2.80 -3.81
CA SER A 164 -13.42 -2.89 -2.64
C SER A 164 -14.20 -2.48 -1.40
N SER A 165 -14.25 -3.35 -0.40
CA SER A 165 -14.93 -3.10 0.86
C SER A 165 -13.98 -3.33 2.04
N ILE A 166 -13.81 -2.28 2.85
CA ILE A 166 -12.88 -2.25 3.97
C ILE A 166 -13.65 -1.85 5.24
N VAL A 167 -13.82 -2.79 6.17
CA VAL A 167 -14.45 -2.55 7.46
C VAL A 167 -13.48 -2.95 8.56
N LEU A 168 -12.91 -1.97 9.24
CA LEU A 168 -11.85 -2.17 10.24
C LEU A 168 -12.19 -1.51 11.57
N PRO A 169 -11.72 -2.06 12.70
CA PRO A 169 -11.68 -1.33 13.95
C PRO A 169 -10.62 -0.22 13.88
N PRO A 170 -10.61 0.74 14.82
CA PRO A 170 -9.55 1.75 14.92
C PRO A 170 -8.16 1.10 15.00
N ASN A 171 -7.19 1.65 14.28
CA ASN A 171 -5.81 1.14 14.22
C ASN A 171 -5.16 1.01 15.61
N ALA A 172 -5.48 1.91 16.53
CA ALA A 172 -5.00 1.86 17.92
C ALA A 172 -5.16 0.47 18.55
N ARG A 173 -6.21 -0.27 18.17
CA ARG A 173 -6.44 -1.62 18.68
C ARG A 173 -5.33 -2.60 18.35
N PHE A 174 -4.68 -2.44 17.19
CA PHE A 174 -3.57 -3.29 16.75
C PHE A 174 -2.22 -2.70 17.13
N GLU A 175 -2.08 -1.40 16.97
CA GLU A 175 -0.83 -0.68 17.21
C GLU A 175 -0.41 -0.73 18.69
N ASP A 176 -1.36 -0.56 19.62
CA ASP A 176 -1.08 -0.52 21.07
C ASP A 176 -0.45 -1.80 21.61
N PHE A 177 -0.60 -2.93 20.93
CA PHE A 177 0.03 -4.19 21.30
C PHE A 177 1.44 -4.37 20.74
N ALA A 178 1.77 -3.67 19.65
CA ALA A 178 2.98 -3.91 18.87
C ALA A 178 3.94 -2.72 18.90
N THR A 179 3.51 -1.55 19.36
CA THR A 179 4.29 -0.31 19.24
C THR A 179 4.47 0.41 20.56
N GLU A 180 5.61 1.08 20.68
CA GLU A 180 5.89 2.03 21.74
C GLU A 180 5.44 3.43 21.30
N ILE A 181 4.15 3.65 21.14
CA ILE A 181 3.62 4.98 20.86
C ILE A 181 3.53 5.75 22.17
N ILE A 182 4.44 6.68 22.34
CA ILE A 182 4.53 7.51 23.55
C ILE A 182 3.49 8.62 23.51
N THR A 183 3.18 9.17 22.34
CA THR A 183 2.21 10.26 22.18
C THR A 183 1.39 10.11 20.91
N ARG A 184 0.07 10.14 21.05
CA ARG A 184 -0.84 10.36 19.92
C ARG A 184 -1.34 11.79 19.98
N PRO A 185 -1.33 12.53 18.86
CA PRO A 185 -1.96 13.85 18.83
C PRO A 185 -3.42 13.74 19.29
N ALA A 186 -3.84 14.58 20.21
CA ALA A 186 -5.25 14.68 20.56
C ALA A 186 -6.00 15.20 19.32
N SER A 187 -6.86 14.38 18.74
CA SER A 187 -7.75 14.81 17.67
C SER A 187 -9.00 15.43 18.31
N GLY A 188 -9.29 16.69 17.96
CA GLY A 188 -10.58 17.30 18.28
C GLY A 188 -11.72 16.52 17.60
N THR A 189 -12.96 16.70 18.08
CA THR A 189 -14.13 16.13 17.39
C THR A 189 -14.37 16.92 16.08
N PRO A 190 -14.29 16.29 14.90
CA PRO A 190 -14.49 16.98 13.64
C PRO A 190 -15.93 17.50 13.52
N ASP A 191 -16.10 18.74 13.04
CA ASP A 191 -17.42 19.27 12.69
C ASP A 191 -17.77 18.89 11.25
N TYR A 192 -18.47 17.78 11.09
CA TYR A 192 -18.91 17.30 9.76
C TYR A 192 -20.04 18.11 9.13
N ARG A 193 -20.41 19.26 9.71
CA ARG A 193 -21.27 20.28 9.06
C ARG A 193 -20.42 21.22 8.20
N ASP A 194 -19.11 21.23 8.38
CA ASP A 194 -18.17 21.94 7.54
C ASP A 194 -17.79 21.06 6.34
N VAL A 195 -18.06 21.57 5.14
CA VAL A 195 -17.75 20.87 3.88
C VAL A 195 -16.26 20.58 3.73
N GLU A 196 -15.38 21.47 4.19
CA GLU A 196 -13.93 21.25 4.12
C GLU A 196 -13.49 20.11 5.03
N VAL A 197 -14.12 19.93 6.20
CA VAL A 197 -13.88 18.76 7.04
C VAL A 197 -14.29 17.47 6.35
N VAL A 198 -15.44 17.46 5.67
CA VAL A 198 -15.92 16.29 4.90
C VAL A 198 -15.00 15.99 3.72
N LYS A 199 -14.59 17.00 2.96
CA LYS A 199 -13.65 16.87 1.83
C LYS A 199 -12.31 16.28 2.27
N ASN A 200 -11.76 16.81 3.36
CA ASN A 200 -10.51 16.33 3.92
C ASN A 200 -10.63 14.88 4.43
N ALA A 201 -11.76 14.52 5.05
CA ALA A 201 -12.02 13.16 5.51
C ALA A 201 -12.12 12.16 4.33
N LEU A 202 -12.80 12.55 3.24
CA LEU A 202 -12.89 11.72 2.02
C LEU A 202 -11.54 11.55 1.35
N ARG A 203 -10.82 12.67 1.11
CA ARG A 203 -9.46 12.62 0.54
C ARG A 203 -8.53 11.76 1.40
N GLY A 204 -8.53 11.97 2.71
CA GLY A 204 -7.74 11.18 3.65
C GLY A 204 -8.12 9.70 3.65
N GLY A 205 -9.41 9.38 3.50
CA GLY A 205 -9.89 8.01 3.37
C GLY A 205 -9.38 7.34 2.08
N ILE A 206 -9.41 8.04 0.95
CA ILE A 206 -8.93 7.50 -0.32
C ILE A 206 -7.41 7.35 -0.30
N MET A 207 -6.67 8.41 0.01
CA MET A 207 -5.20 8.42 -0.03
C MET A 207 -4.55 7.67 1.14
N GLY A 208 -5.29 7.40 2.22
CA GLY A 208 -4.78 6.64 3.37
C GLY A 208 -5.22 5.18 3.41
N LEU A 209 -6.41 4.87 2.89
CA LEU A 209 -7.00 3.52 3.00
C LEU A 209 -7.33 2.89 1.65
N ALA A 210 -8.13 3.52 0.79
CA ALA A 210 -8.46 2.94 -0.52
C ALA A 210 -7.20 2.68 -1.36
N ILE A 211 -6.17 3.50 -1.22
CA ILE A 211 -4.90 3.39 -1.94
C ILE A 211 -4.22 2.00 -1.82
N HIS A 212 -4.55 1.21 -0.79
CA HIS A 212 -4.08 -0.17 -0.69
C HIS A 212 -4.66 -1.09 -1.77
N ASP A 213 -5.92 -0.82 -2.21
CA ASP A 213 -6.63 -1.64 -3.18
C ASP A 213 -6.71 -0.99 -4.57
N LEU A 214 -6.48 0.30 -4.69
CA LEU A 214 -6.56 0.99 -5.98
C LEU A 214 -5.62 0.40 -7.05
N PRO A 215 -4.40 -0.09 -6.74
CA PRO A 215 -3.60 -0.84 -7.70
C PRO A 215 -4.28 -2.13 -8.18
N LEU A 216 -5.09 -2.80 -7.33
CA LEU A 216 -5.88 -3.97 -7.73
C LEU A 216 -7.02 -3.56 -8.68
N VAL A 217 -7.73 -2.47 -8.35
CA VAL A 217 -8.78 -1.90 -9.20
C VAL A 217 -8.23 -1.57 -10.58
N ARG A 218 -7.03 -0.98 -10.65
CA ARG A 218 -6.36 -0.65 -11.91
C ARG A 218 -6.03 -1.85 -12.80
N ARG A 219 -5.90 -3.07 -12.25
CA ARG A 219 -5.76 -4.29 -13.06
C ARG A 219 -6.98 -4.53 -13.95
N PHE A 220 -8.15 -4.04 -13.52
CA PHE A 220 -9.41 -4.14 -14.24
C PHE A 220 -9.82 -2.84 -14.93
N THR A 221 -9.12 -1.74 -14.67
CA THR A 221 -9.39 -0.40 -15.26
C THR A 221 -8.08 0.25 -15.64
N PRO A 222 -7.33 -0.31 -16.63
CA PRO A 222 -6.03 0.24 -17.03
C PRO A 222 -6.14 1.66 -17.58
N ASP A 223 -7.25 1.95 -18.28
CA ASP A 223 -7.60 3.25 -18.82
C ASP A 223 -8.63 3.93 -17.91
N PHE A 224 -8.35 5.15 -17.48
CA PHE A 224 -9.20 5.90 -16.54
C PHE A 224 -9.30 7.40 -16.90
N GLU A 225 -9.02 7.77 -18.14
CA GLU A 225 -9.09 9.15 -18.62
C GLU A 225 -10.51 9.72 -18.55
N ASP A 226 -11.55 8.88 -18.65
CA ASP A 226 -12.96 9.20 -18.57
C ASP A 226 -13.59 8.88 -17.20
N LEU A 227 -12.79 8.87 -16.13
CA LEU A 227 -13.25 8.60 -14.78
C LEU A 227 -14.29 9.62 -14.33
N GLU A 228 -15.44 9.12 -13.88
CA GLU A 228 -16.56 9.92 -13.37
C GLU A 228 -17.01 9.38 -12.02
N VAL A 229 -17.01 10.21 -10.98
CA VAL A 229 -17.62 9.87 -9.69
C VAL A 229 -19.12 10.12 -9.75
N LEU A 230 -19.90 9.06 -9.66
CA LEU A 230 -21.36 9.09 -9.73
C LEU A 230 -22.00 9.46 -8.38
N GLN A 231 -21.37 9.03 -7.27
CA GLN A 231 -21.81 9.29 -5.91
C GLN A 231 -20.64 9.25 -4.94
N ALA A 232 -20.63 10.16 -3.96
CA ALA A 232 -19.66 10.19 -2.89
C ALA A 232 -20.33 10.54 -1.55
N ARG A 233 -20.14 9.68 -0.53
CA ARG A 233 -20.68 9.88 0.81
C ARG A 233 -19.62 9.60 1.85
N HIS A 234 -19.43 10.52 2.78
CA HIS A 234 -18.65 10.29 3.98
C HIS A 234 -19.44 9.45 5.00
N VAL A 235 -18.82 8.41 5.55
CA VAL A 235 -19.37 7.55 6.60
C VAL A 235 -18.66 7.85 7.93
N ARG A 236 -19.40 8.39 8.89
CA ARG A 236 -18.86 8.79 10.20
C ARG A 236 -18.53 7.56 11.08
N PRO A 237 -17.51 7.61 11.94
CA PRO A 237 -16.55 8.71 12.15
C PRO A 237 -15.45 8.75 11.09
N PHE A 238 -15.19 7.63 10.41
CA PHE A 238 -14.21 7.47 9.33
C PHE A 238 -14.72 6.42 8.35
N GLY A 239 -14.81 6.79 7.10
CA GLY A 239 -15.22 5.90 6.02
C GLY A 239 -15.81 6.65 4.84
N TYR A 240 -16.15 5.90 3.82
CA TYR A 240 -16.73 6.41 2.57
C TYR A 240 -17.60 5.35 1.91
N VAL A 241 -18.52 5.81 1.08
CA VAL A 241 -19.16 5.04 0.02
C VAL A 241 -19.04 5.87 -1.26
N ILE A 242 -18.35 5.32 -2.24
CA ILE A 242 -18.08 5.98 -3.51
C ILE A 242 -18.47 5.01 -4.61
N SER A 243 -19.27 5.49 -5.56
CA SER A 243 -19.55 4.81 -6.82
C SER A 243 -18.99 5.66 -7.94
N LEU A 244 -18.22 5.05 -8.81
CA LEU A 244 -17.61 5.73 -9.96
C LEU A 244 -17.65 4.87 -11.21
N ARG A 245 -17.51 5.50 -12.35
CA ARG A 245 -17.44 4.87 -13.66
C ARG A 245 -16.10 5.16 -14.31
N ALA A 246 -15.51 4.15 -14.93
CA ALA A 246 -14.35 4.28 -15.82
C ALA A 246 -14.62 3.43 -17.07
N GLY A 247 -14.79 4.08 -18.20
CA GLY A 247 -15.36 3.43 -19.40
C GLY A 247 -16.74 2.89 -19.12
N GLU A 248 -16.98 1.63 -19.43
CA GLU A 248 -18.24 0.93 -19.15
C GLU A 248 -18.26 0.23 -17.79
N ARG A 249 -17.19 0.33 -17.00
CA ARG A 249 -17.05 -0.33 -15.71
C ARG A 249 -17.59 0.52 -14.57
N ILE A 250 -18.31 -0.13 -13.67
CA ILE A 250 -18.73 0.46 -12.39
C ILE A 250 -17.77 0.00 -11.28
N ILE A 251 -17.27 0.96 -10.51
CA ILE A 251 -16.38 0.71 -9.40
C ILE A 251 -17.05 1.21 -8.13
N GLU A 252 -17.13 0.33 -7.13
CA GLU A 252 -17.72 0.62 -5.83
C GLU A 252 -16.63 0.53 -4.75
N LEU A 253 -16.33 1.64 -4.11
CA LEU A 253 -15.38 1.73 -3.02
C LEU A 253 -16.14 2.02 -1.73
N ARG A 254 -15.96 1.15 -0.74
CA ARG A 254 -16.59 1.30 0.57
C ARG A 254 -15.56 1.15 1.67
N ALA A 255 -15.61 2.06 2.64
CA ALA A 255 -14.91 1.88 3.90
C ALA A 255 -15.78 2.29 5.07
N ALA A 256 -15.63 1.60 6.18
CA ALA A 256 -16.27 1.96 7.44
C ALA A 256 -15.38 1.53 8.62
N MET A 257 -15.36 2.38 9.65
CA MET A 257 -14.77 2.00 10.94
C MET A 257 -15.88 1.44 11.82
N ASN A 258 -15.67 0.26 12.39
CA ASN A 258 -16.57 -0.34 13.35
C ASN A 258 -15.86 -0.61 14.69
N LYS A 259 -16.64 -0.85 15.72
CA LYS A 259 -16.14 -1.23 17.06
C LYS A 259 -16.16 -2.75 17.27
N THR A 260 -16.68 -3.50 16.32
CA THR A 260 -16.77 -4.95 16.40
C THR A 260 -15.43 -5.60 16.06
N TRP A 261 -15.25 -6.85 16.48
CA TRP A 261 -14.02 -7.59 16.23
C TRP A 261 -13.97 -8.28 14.86
N LYS A 262 -14.99 -8.24 14.05
CA LYS A 262 -14.97 -8.86 12.73
C LYS A 262 -14.52 -7.84 11.66
N PRO A 263 -13.22 -7.75 11.36
CA PRO A 263 -12.76 -6.95 10.24
C PRO A 263 -13.18 -7.63 8.95
N GLU A 264 -13.38 -6.82 7.92
CA GLU A 264 -13.66 -7.25 6.55
C GLU A 264 -12.74 -6.46 5.63
N TRP A 265 -12.04 -7.15 4.76
CA TRP A 265 -11.30 -6.51 3.69
C TRP A 265 -11.44 -7.39 2.45
N THR A 266 -12.27 -6.96 1.52
CA THR A 266 -12.65 -7.76 0.35
C THR A 266 -12.49 -6.98 -0.93
N PHE A 267 -12.08 -7.70 -1.97
CA PHE A 267 -12.05 -7.24 -3.34
C PHE A 267 -12.86 -8.17 -4.23
N GLU A 268 -13.65 -7.62 -5.15
CA GLU A 268 -14.44 -8.40 -6.12
C GLU A 268 -14.30 -7.79 -7.52
N ALA A 269 -14.19 -8.66 -8.52
CA ALA A 269 -14.34 -8.30 -9.93
C ALA A 269 -15.34 -9.27 -10.57
N ILE A 270 -16.34 -8.74 -11.27
CA ILE A 270 -17.53 -9.51 -11.72
C ILE A 270 -17.76 -9.25 -13.20
N SER A 271 -17.88 -10.32 -13.99
CA SER A 271 -18.37 -10.34 -15.36
C SER A 271 -19.70 -11.11 -15.44
N ASP A 272 -20.26 -11.28 -16.64
CA ASP A 272 -21.52 -12.00 -16.85
C ASP A 272 -21.42 -13.48 -16.47
N ASP A 273 -20.28 -14.11 -16.63
CA ASP A 273 -20.10 -15.56 -16.46
C ASP A 273 -19.00 -15.94 -15.46
N SER A 274 -18.23 -14.97 -14.96
CA SER A 274 -17.10 -15.19 -14.09
C SER A 274 -17.00 -14.12 -13.01
N ALA A 275 -16.51 -14.50 -11.85
CA ALA A 275 -16.28 -13.58 -10.74
C ALA A 275 -15.02 -13.98 -9.97
N LEU A 276 -14.24 -12.97 -9.58
CA LEU A 276 -13.18 -13.08 -8.59
C LEU A 276 -13.67 -12.47 -7.27
N ARG A 277 -13.45 -13.18 -6.18
CA ARG A 277 -13.54 -12.64 -4.82
C ARG A 277 -12.24 -12.91 -4.08
N VAL A 278 -11.70 -11.89 -3.43
CA VAL A 278 -10.52 -11.99 -2.57
C VAL A 278 -10.88 -11.49 -1.18
N ASP A 279 -10.66 -12.32 -0.17
CA ASP A 279 -10.82 -11.98 1.23
C ASP A 279 -9.42 -11.82 1.83
N PHE A 280 -9.01 -10.57 2.09
CA PHE A 280 -7.71 -10.23 2.67
C PHE A 280 -7.72 -10.33 4.19
N THR A 281 -6.57 -10.69 4.75
CA THR A 281 -6.35 -10.54 6.18
C THR A 281 -6.28 -9.06 6.55
N PRO A 282 -6.75 -8.66 7.74
CA PRO A 282 -6.63 -7.26 8.17
C PRO A 282 -5.16 -6.83 8.27
N SER A 283 -4.89 -5.55 8.01
CA SER A 283 -3.59 -4.95 8.33
C SER A 283 -3.20 -5.23 9.79
N TYR A 284 -1.91 -5.28 10.07
CA TYR A 284 -1.33 -5.61 11.39
C TYR A 284 -1.56 -7.06 11.86
N VAL A 285 -2.20 -7.94 11.06
CA VAL A 285 -2.43 -9.33 11.41
C VAL A 285 -1.53 -10.24 10.57
N GLN A 286 -0.63 -10.95 11.22
CA GLN A 286 0.30 -11.90 10.59
C GLN A 286 -0.36 -13.29 10.52
N ALA A 287 -1.39 -13.45 9.70
CA ALA A 287 -2.24 -14.65 9.66
C ALA A 287 -2.24 -15.36 8.28
N GLY A 288 -1.14 -15.27 7.54
CA GLY A 288 -1.05 -15.85 6.19
C GLY A 288 -1.65 -14.94 5.12
N SER A 289 -1.78 -15.47 3.90
CA SER A 289 -2.27 -14.73 2.74
C SER A 289 -3.78 -14.52 2.75
N ALA A 290 -4.24 -13.72 1.80
CA ALA A 290 -5.63 -13.69 1.36
C ALA A 290 -6.09 -15.08 0.87
N VAL A 291 -7.41 -15.24 0.85
CA VAL A 291 -8.09 -16.34 0.16
C VAL A 291 -8.79 -15.77 -1.06
N ALA A 292 -8.39 -16.22 -2.24
CA ALA A 292 -8.99 -15.79 -3.50
C ALA A 292 -9.83 -16.93 -4.10
N THR A 293 -11.03 -16.61 -4.54
CA THR A 293 -11.95 -17.56 -5.19
C THR A 293 -12.35 -17.03 -6.55
N ILE A 294 -12.11 -17.84 -7.58
CA ILE A 294 -12.59 -17.58 -8.94
C ILE A 294 -13.76 -18.51 -9.20
N THR A 295 -14.92 -17.93 -9.55
CA THR A 295 -16.13 -18.66 -9.94
C THR A 295 -16.36 -18.48 -11.42
N ARG A 296 -16.60 -19.59 -12.17
CA ARG A 296 -17.01 -19.61 -13.57
C ARG A 296 -18.23 -20.49 -13.73
N GLY A 297 -19.35 -19.90 -14.08
CA GLY A 297 -20.63 -20.58 -14.08
C GLY A 297 -20.94 -21.21 -12.71
N THR A 298 -20.96 -22.52 -12.62
CA THR A 298 -21.23 -23.28 -11.38
C THR A 298 -19.96 -23.80 -10.67
N THR A 299 -18.78 -23.52 -11.21
CA THR A 299 -17.52 -24.05 -10.70
C THR A 299 -16.74 -22.96 -9.98
N SER A 300 -16.31 -23.23 -8.75
CA SER A 300 -15.44 -22.33 -7.99
C SER A 300 -14.08 -22.97 -7.72
N THR A 301 -13.02 -22.21 -7.91
CA THR A 301 -11.64 -22.60 -7.57
C THR A 301 -11.10 -21.61 -6.55
N THR A 302 -10.55 -22.14 -5.44
CA THR A 302 -10.03 -21.32 -4.34
C THR A 302 -8.51 -21.45 -4.25
N TYR A 303 -7.83 -20.33 -4.06
CA TYR A 303 -6.38 -20.18 -3.90
C TYR A 303 -6.09 -19.63 -2.50
N GLY A 304 -5.21 -20.31 -1.76
CA GLY A 304 -4.85 -19.93 -0.40
C GLY A 304 -5.77 -20.55 0.69
N PRO A 305 -5.59 -20.15 1.98
CA PRO A 305 -4.53 -19.27 2.40
C PRO A 305 -3.14 -19.92 2.26
N TYR A 306 -2.15 -19.09 1.87
CA TYR A 306 -0.74 -19.50 1.85
C TYR A 306 -0.06 -19.05 3.16
N GLU A 307 1.17 -19.53 3.39
CA GLU A 307 1.87 -19.36 4.66
C GLU A 307 2.24 -17.90 4.97
N HIS A 308 2.51 -17.09 3.96
CA HIS A 308 2.89 -15.67 4.11
C HIS A 308 1.86 -14.74 3.48
N ASN A 309 1.82 -13.51 3.96
CA ASN A 309 0.93 -12.45 3.47
C ASN A 309 1.64 -11.51 2.48
N GLY A 310 0.93 -10.49 2.02
CA GLY A 310 1.46 -9.52 1.08
C GLY A 310 2.62 -8.69 1.63
N TYR A 311 2.68 -8.42 2.94
CA TYR A 311 3.82 -7.71 3.55
C TYR A 311 5.12 -8.51 3.46
N GLU A 312 5.08 -9.82 3.71
CA GLU A 312 6.25 -10.66 3.44
C GLU A 312 6.51 -10.79 1.94
N GLY A 313 5.47 -10.81 1.12
CA GLY A 313 5.55 -10.84 -0.34
C GLY A 313 6.33 -9.66 -0.91
N GLU A 314 6.03 -8.43 -0.48
CA GLU A 314 6.75 -7.24 -0.92
C GLU A 314 8.24 -7.26 -0.54
N TRP A 315 8.58 -7.72 0.67
CA TRP A 315 9.97 -7.87 1.07
C TRP A 315 10.73 -8.95 0.28
N ARG A 316 10.08 -10.05 -0.05
CA ARG A 316 10.65 -11.11 -0.89
C ARG A 316 10.91 -10.60 -2.31
N GLU A 317 9.96 -9.86 -2.87
CA GLU A 317 10.12 -9.23 -4.18
C GLU A 317 11.25 -8.20 -4.17
N LEU A 318 11.30 -7.34 -3.16
CA LEU A 318 12.34 -6.34 -3.02
C LEU A 318 13.74 -6.98 -2.95
N ALA A 319 13.89 -8.09 -2.23
CA ALA A 319 15.13 -8.85 -2.18
C ALA A 319 15.53 -9.41 -3.57
N GLN A 320 14.58 -9.93 -4.34
CA GLN A 320 14.83 -10.42 -5.71
C GLN A 320 15.28 -9.28 -6.65
N LEU A 321 14.66 -8.11 -6.55
CA LEU A 321 15.05 -6.92 -7.29
C LEU A 321 16.46 -6.46 -6.91
N ALA A 322 16.77 -6.41 -5.61
CA ALA A 322 18.09 -6.03 -5.10
C ALA A 322 19.20 -6.98 -5.53
N LEU A 323 18.87 -8.27 -5.73
CA LEU A 323 19.80 -9.31 -6.24
C LEU A 323 19.84 -9.38 -7.76
N GLY A 324 19.01 -8.61 -8.47
CA GLY A 324 18.91 -8.66 -9.93
C GLY A 324 18.32 -9.97 -10.48
N THR A 325 17.64 -10.77 -9.66
CA THR A 325 17.01 -12.04 -10.07
C THR A 325 15.59 -11.84 -10.62
N LYS A 326 15.04 -10.64 -10.44
CA LYS A 326 13.76 -10.20 -11.02
C LYS A 326 13.94 -8.84 -11.69
N GLN A 327 13.21 -8.60 -12.77
CA GLN A 327 13.17 -7.29 -13.42
C GLN A 327 12.23 -6.35 -12.65
N PRO A 328 12.60 -5.07 -12.47
CA PRO A 328 11.72 -4.10 -11.82
C PRO A 328 10.45 -3.86 -12.64
N PRO A 329 9.33 -3.54 -11.99
CA PRO A 329 8.15 -3.06 -12.70
C PRO A 329 8.47 -1.77 -13.45
N ALA A 330 7.74 -1.51 -14.53
CA ALA A 330 7.89 -0.24 -15.24
C ALA A 330 7.58 0.94 -14.29
N ALA A 331 8.44 1.94 -14.26
CA ALA A 331 8.26 3.12 -13.41
C ALA A 331 6.93 3.85 -13.69
N GLU A 332 6.46 3.80 -14.93
CA GLU A 332 5.16 4.34 -15.37
C GLU A 332 3.98 3.69 -14.62
N SER A 333 4.07 2.39 -14.29
CA SER A 333 3.01 1.71 -13.54
C SER A 333 2.79 2.33 -12.15
N LEU A 334 3.87 2.67 -11.45
CA LEU A 334 3.80 3.32 -10.13
C LEU A 334 3.19 4.71 -10.20
N ILE A 335 3.56 5.48 -11.25
CA ILE A 335 3.00 6.81 -11.50
C ILE A 335 1.50 6.70 -11.78
N ASN A 336 1.10 5.75 -12.61
CA ASN A 336 -0.30 5.54 -12.98
C ASN A 336 -1.16 5.11 -11.78
N ASP A 337 -0.64 4.27 -10.87
CA ASP A 337 -1.34 3.89 -9.64
C ASP A 337 -1.60 5.11 -8.74
N LEU A 338 -0.59 5.98 -8.57
CA LEU A 338 -0.76 7.22 -7.81
C LEU A 338 -1.70 8.21 -8.50
N THR A 339 -1.54 8.40 -9.81
CA THR A 339 -2.38 9.32 -10.59
C THR A 339 -3.85 8.90 -10.55
N PHE A 340 -4.11 7.60 -10.63
CA PHE A 340 -5.44 7.04 -10.46
C PHE A 340 -6.02 7.35 -9.07
N ALA A 341 -5.25 7.16 -8.01
CA ALA A 341 -5.68 7.46 -6.65
C ALA A 341 -5.98 8.96 -6.47
N ILE A 342 -5.13 9.84 -7.01
CA ILE A 342 -5.33 11.29 -6.97
C ILE A 342 -6.58 11.68 -7.76
N ALA A 343 -6.77 11.15 -8.97
CA ALA A 343 -7.95 11.44 -9.80
C ALA A 343 -9.26 11.06 -9.09
N ILE A 344 -9.30 9.88 -8.46
CA ILE A 344 -10.46 9.47 -7.66
C ILE A 344 -10.67 10.43 -6.48
N ALA A 345 -9.60 10.79 -5.77
CA ALA A 345 -9.70 11.66 -4.61
C ALA A 345 -10.21 13.06 -4.98
N ASP A 346 -9.71 13.65 -6.08
CA ASP A 346 -10.14 14.96 -6.57
C ASP A 346 -11.60 14.94 -7.01
N ALA A 347 -11.98 14.01 -7.89
CA ALA A 347 -13.36 13.89 -8.38
C ALA A 347 -14.35 13.59 -7.23
N THR A 348 -13.96 12.78 -6.24
CA THR A 348 -14.79 12.50 -5.06
C THR A 348 -15.05 13.75 -4.23
N VAL A 349 -14.03 14.55 -4.01
CA VAL A 349 -14.14 15.82 -3.26
C VAL A 349 -15.05 16.81 -3.97
N ASP A 350 -14.99 16.90 -5.29
CA ASP A 350 -15.82 17.81 -6.10
C ASP A 350 -17.30 17.39 -6.04
N VAL A 351 -17.60 16.11 -6.18
CA VAL A 351 -18.97 15.59 -6.07
C VAL A 351 -19.54 15.83 -4.68
N ALA A 352 -18.77 15.55 -3.63
CA ALA A 352 -19.20 15.77 -2.25
C ALA A 352 -19.47 17.25 -1.96
N ALA A 353 -18.67 18.18 -2.51
CA ALA A 353 -18.87 19.62 -2.40
C ALA A 353 -20.17 20.07 -3.08
N ALA A 354 -20.46 19.57 -4.29
CA ALA A 354 -21.66 19.87 -5.04
C ALA A 354 -22.93 19.38 -4.32
N GLU A 355 -22.91 18.18 -3.79
CA GLU A 355 -24.03 17.61 -3.02
C GLU A 355 -24.27 18.38 -1.71
N TYR A 356 -23.21 18.81 -1.03
CA TYR A 356 -23.32 19.66 0.15
C TYR A 356 -23.97 21.01 -0.15
N ALA A 357 -23.54 21.69 -1.22
CA ALA A 357 -24.12 22.97 -1.65
C ALA A 357 -25.62 22.85 -1.96
N ASN A 358 -26.02 21.79 -2.69
CA ASN A 358 -27.42 21.51 -3.04
C ASN A 358 -28.29 21.25 -1.81
N SER A 359 -27.77 20.53 -0.81
CA SER A 359 -28.51 20.21 0.43
C SER A 359 -28.76 21.44 1.31
N HIS A 360 -27.94 22.49 1.19
CA HIS A 360 -28.08 23.73 1.97
C HIS A 360 -28.84 24.83 1.21
N ALA A 361 -28.83 24.80 -0.13
CA ALA A 361 -29.64 25.72 -0.94
C ALA A 361 -31.15 25.44 -0.80
N GLY A 362 -31.56 24.16 -0.63
CA GLY A 362 -32.95 23.78 -0.41
C GLY A 362 -33.51 24.07 0.99
N ALA A 363 -32.66 24.43 1.96
CA ALA A 363 -33.09 24.78 3.32
C ALA A 363 -33.47 26.26 3.49
N HIS A 364 -33.27 27.07 2.47
CA HIS A 364 -33.58 28.53 2.44
C HIS A 364 -34.71 28.90 1.47
N SER A 365 -35.36 27.92 0.85
CA SER A 365 -36.57 28.06 0.04
C SER A 365 -37.78 27.43 0.79
#